data_634fadd16e34ebb559e840191c094a56
#
_entry.id   634fadd16e34ebb559e840191c094a56
#
_cell.length_a   1.000
_cell.length_b   1.000
_cell.length_c   1.000
_cell.angle_alpha   90.00
_cell.angle_beta   90.00
_cell.angle_gamma   90.00
#
_symmetry.space_group_name_H-M   'P 1'
#
loop_
_entity.id
_entity.type
_entity.pdbx_description
1 polymer ?
#
loop_
_entity_poly.entity_id
_entity_poly.type
_entity_poly.pdbx_seq_one_letter_code
_entity_poly.pdbx_strand_id
1 'polypeptide(L)' 'MTLGQMLRERRESLGLTRLQVAKACGVVESTVINWETDRHIPKLYPIQTKALCDLLKFTVDELAQGQGS' A
#
# COMPACT_ATOMS: atom_id res chain seq x y z
N MET A 1 11.44 2.98 9.19
CA MET A 1 10.22 2.25 8.79
C MET A 1 10.22 2.08 7.28
N THR A 2 9.97 0.88 6.80
CA THR A 2 9.90 0.62 5.37
C THR A 2 8.50 0.96 4.83
N LEU A 3 8.39 1.07 3.51
CA LEU A 3 7.09 1.29 2.87
C LEU A 3 6.12 0.14 3.19
N GLY A 4 6.61 -1.09 3.18
CA GLY A 4 5.78 -2.26 3.52
C GLY A 4 5.21 -2.18 4.92
N GLN A 5 6.04 -1.80 5.88
CA GLN A 5 5.60 -1.60 7.27
C GLN A 5 4.57 -0.49 7.38
N MET A 6 4.77 0.62 6.66
CA MET A 6 3.81 1.73 6.65
C MET A 6 2.45 1.29 6.10
N LEU A 7 2.47 0.54 4.99
CA LEU A 7 1.24 0.03 4.38
C LEU A 7 0.49 -0.88 5.35
N ARG A 8 1.21 -1.81 5.97
CA ARG A 8 0.62 -2.76 6.91
C ARG A 8 0.02 -2.04 8.12
N GLU A 9 0.79 -1.18 8.75
CA GLU A 9 0.31 -0.47 9.94
C GLU A 9 -0.92 0.38 9.65
N ARG A 10 -0.90 1.11 8.52
CA ARG A 10 -2.04 1.93 8.15
C ARG A 10 -3.26 1.07 7.85
N ARG A 11 -3.07 -0.03 7.12
CA ARG A 11 -4.15 -0.96 6.83
C ARG A 11 -4.78 -1.49 8.11
N GLU A 12 -3.95 -1.96 9.04
CA GLU A 12 -4.43 -2.50 10.31
C GLU A 12 -5.13 -1.45 11.15
N SER A 13 -4.60 -0.24 11.18
CA SER A 13 -5.20 0.85 11.95
C SER A 13 -6.58 1.24 11.43
N LEU A 14 -6.84 1.03 10.14
CA LEU A 14 -8.14 1.31 9.52
C LEU A 14 -9.07 0.09 9.53
N GLY A 15 -8.63 -1.03 10.07
CA GLY A 15 -9.43 -2.24 10.15
C GLY A 15 -9.65 -2.91 8.79
N LEU A 16 -8.75 -2.71 7.84
CA LEU A 16 -8.88 -3.26 6.49
C LEU A 16 -8.13 -4.59 6.37
N THR A 17 -8.64 -5.47 5.50
CA THR A 17 -7.95 -6.69 5.14
C THR A 17 -7.06 -6.46 3.91
N ARG A 18 -6.08 -7.37 3.72
CA ARG A 18 -5.25 -7.33 2.51
C ARG A 18 -6.10 -7.49 1.25
N LEU A 19 -7.13 -8.32 1.32
CA LEU A 19 -8.03 -8.52 0.19
C LEU A 19 -8.76 -7.24 -0.19
N GLN A 20 -9.21 -6.47 0.81
CA GLN A 20 -9.86 -5.19 0.55
C GLN A 20 -8.91 -4.21 -0.16
N VAL A 21 -7.66 -4.15 0.30
CA VAL A 21 -6.65 -3.31 -0.33
C VAL A 21 -6.38 -3.77 -1.76
N ALA A 22 -6.24 -5.08 -1.95
CA ALA A 22 -5.99 -5.66 -3.27
C ALA A 22 -7.11 -5.33 -4.25
N LYS A 23 -8.35 -5.48 -3.84
CA LYS A 23 -9.50 -5.16 -4.68
C LYS A 23 -9.55 -3.68 -5.06
N ALA A 24 -9.26 -2.80 -4.10
CA ALA A 24 -9.27 -1.36 -4.36
C ALA A 24 -8.18 -0.95 -5.35
N CYS A 25 -7.04 -1.62 -5.32
CA CYS A 25 -5.91 -1.33 -6.21
C CYS A 25 -5.96 -2.12 -7.53
N GLY A 26 -6.88 -3.07 -7.66
CA GLY A 26 -6.95 -3.89 -8.87
C GLY A 26 -5.80 -4.88 -9.00
N VAL A 27 -5.31 -5.39 -7.89
CA VAL A 27 -4.23 -6.39 -7.85
C VAL A 27 -4.71 -7.61 -7.05
N VAL A 28 -3.95 -8.70 -7.11
CA VAL A 28 -4.24 -9.90 -6.31
C VAL A 28 -3.73 -9.74 -4.87
N GLU A 29 -4.33 -10.47 -3.94
CA GLU A 29 -3.96 -10.37 -2.52
C GLU A 29 -2.49 -10.66 -2.26
N SER A 30 -1.91 -11.64 -2.94
CA SER A 30 -0.50 -11.98 -2.77
C SER A 30 0.43 -10.82 -3.13
N THR A 31 0.02 -9.96 -4.04
CA THR A 31 0.78 -8.75 -4.37
C THR A 31 0.85 -7.81 -3.17
N VAL A 32 -0.27 -7.63 -2.47
CA VAL A 32 -0.29 -6.80 -1.25
C VAL A 32 0.59 -7.40 -0.17
N ILE A 33 0.55 -8.72 -0.01
CA ILE A 33 1.42 -9.42 0.96
C ILE A 33 2.88 -9.15 0.62
N ASN A 34 3.26 -9.22 -0.64
CA ASN A 34 4.63 -8.96 -1.07
C ASN A 34 5.04 -7.51 -0.79
N TRP A 35 4.13 -6.55 -0.94
CA TRP A 35 4.42 -5.16 -0.59
C TRP A 35 4.66 -5.02 0.91
N GLU A 36 3.81 -5.64 1.73
CA GLU A 36 3.88 -5.50 3.20
C GLU A 36 5.08 -6.21 3.80
N THR A 37 5.59 -7.23 3.12
CA THR A 37 6.77 -7.97 3.58
C THR A 37 8.07 -7.49 2.92
N ASP A 38 8.01 -6.39 2.18
CA ASP A 38 9.15 -5.78 1.49
C ASP A 38 9.81 -6.67 0.43
N ARG A 39 9.09 -7.67 -0.05
CA ARG A 39 9.58 -8.52 -1.15
C ARG A 39 9.55 -7.78 -2.48
N HIS A 40 8.56 -6.93 -2.66
CA HIS A 40 8.40 -6.12 -3.86
C HIS A 40 7.98 -4.71 -3.49
N ILE A 41 8.48 -3.74 -4.24
CA ILE A 41 8.06 -2.35 -4.13
C ILE A 41 6.82 -2.17 -5.00
N PRO A 42 5.76 -1.49 -4.51
CA PRO A 42 4.60 -1.23 -5.35
C PRO A 42 4.97 -0.48 -6.63
N LYS A 43 4.69 -1.10 -7.78
CA LYS A 43 4.84 -0.46 -9.10
C LYS A 43 3.44 -0.25 -9.64
N LEU A 44 2.88 0.90 -9.35
CA LEU A 44 1.48 1.19 -9.60
C LEU A 44 1.32 2.19 -10.73
N TYR A 45 0.29 1.98 -11.55
CA TYR A 45 -0.17 3.04 -12.45
C TYR A 45 -0.72 4.20 -11.61
N PRO A 46 -0.73 5.43 -12.16
CA PRO A 46 -1.20 6.61 -11.40
C PRO A 46 -2.59 6.43 -10.78
N ILE A 47 -3.51 5.78 -11.48
CA ILE A 47 -4.85 5.53 -10.95
C ILE A 47 -4.83 4.59 -9.76
N GLN A 48 -3.93 3.61 -9.77
CA GLN A 48 -3.76 2.67 -8.66
C GLN A 48 -3.12 3.35 -7.46
N THR A 49 -2.14 4.22 -7.70
CA THR A 49 -1.53 5.01 -6.64
C THR A 49 -2.56 5.88 -5.95
N LYS A 50 -3.44 6.53 -6.73
CA LYS A 50 -4.51 7.34 -6.18
C LYS A 50 -5.45 6.50 -5.32
N ALA A 51 -5.85 5.33 -5.83
CA ALA A 51 -6.75 4.43 -5.10
C ALA A 51 -6.14 3.99 -3.78
N LEU A 52 -4.85 3.66 -3.78
CA LEU A 52 -4.14 3.24 -2.56
C LEU A 52 -4.06 4.40 -1.56
N CYS A 53 -3.70 5.60 -2.03
CA CYS A 53 -3.62 6.78 -1.16
C CYS A 53 -4.98 7.12 -0.57
N ASP A 54 -6.05 7.06 -1.36
CA ASP A 54 -7.39 7.36 -0.89
C ASP A 54 -7.86 6.33 0.14
N LEU A 55 -7.61 5.05 -0.12
CA LEU A 55 -8.05 3.97 0.77
C LEU A 55 -7.32 4.01 2.10
N LEU A 56 -6.00 4.17 2.08
CA LEU A 56 -5.17 4.15 3.28
C LEU A 56 -4.94 5.53 3.86
N LYS A 57 -5.51 6.56 3.24
CA LYS A 57 -5.41 7.96 3.69
C LYS A 57 -3.97 8.46 3.74
N PHE A 58 -3.15 7.98 2.82
CA PHE A 58 -1.80 8.50 2.60
C PHE A 58 -1.85 9.69 1.68
N THR A 59 -0.87 10.59 1.85
CA THR A 59 -0.53 11.56 0.82
C THR A 59 0.52 10.93 -0.11
N VAL A 60 0.67 11.51 -1.30
CA VAL A 60 1.72 11.07 -2.24
C VAL A 60 3.10 11.25 -1.60
N ASP A 61 3.28 12.34 -0.85
CA ASP A 61 4.54 12.62 -0.17
C ASP A 61 4.88 11.54 0.87
N GLU A 62 3.89 11.08 1.63
CA GLU A 62 4.11 10.02 2.61
C GLU A 62 4.57 8.72 1.94
N LEU A 63 3.96 8.36 0.80
CA LEU A 63 4.38 7.19 0.03
C LEU A 63 5.81 7.35 -0.49
N ALA A 64 6.14 8.52 -1.01
CA ALA A 64 7.48 8.79 -1.53
C ALA A 64 8.53 8.70 -0.42
N GLN A 65 8.23 9.20 0.77
CA GLN A 65 9.13 9.10 1.92
C GLN A 65 9.36 7.65 2.34
N GLY A 66 8.31 6.83 2.31
CA GLY A 66 8.44 5.41 2.60
C GLY A 66 9.36 4.69 1.63
N GLN A 67 9.31 5.06 0.36
CA GLN A 67 10.17 4.47 -0.68
C GLN A 67 11.60 4.98 -0.61
N GLY A 68 11.81 6.18 -0.10
CA GLY A 68 13.12 6.82 -0.06
C GLY A 68 13.95 6.45 1.15
N SER A 69 13.42 5.68 2.05
CA SER A 69 14.11 5.32 3.29
C SER A 69 14.78 3.96 3.26
#